data_cc4716b035576c0a0671c89dc4788c5c
#
_entry.id   cc4716b035576c0a0671c89dc4788c5c
#
_cell.length_a   1.000
_cell.length_b   1.000
_cell.length_c   1.000
_cell.angle_alpha   90.00
_cell.angle_beta   90.00
_cell.angle_gamma   90.00
#
_symmetry.space_group_name_H-M   'P 1'
#
loop_
_entity.id
_entity.type
_entity.pdbx_description
1 polymer ?
#
loop_
_entity_poly.entity_id
_entity_poly.type
_entity_poly.pdbx_seq_one_letter_code
_entity_poly.pdbx_strand_id
1 'polypeptide(L)'
;MRDGAGRMLLYGEASPPLSHRPPMAIPRRFLPSMSLLTAFEAAARHESFTMAAEELSISQSAVSRQIRLLEEQIGSQLFVREKQTVRLSEAGAAYAREIREALNRVANASLNLRANPHGGTFNLAILPTFGTRWLAPRLSRFLDRHPGITINLSTRLSAFDFRTDPFDAAIHFGDKPWAGTEGVELMAETVVPVASPAFLERHRIESAADMVQLPLLHLASRPDQWERWFAAQHVEVGRLRGMLFDQFATAAQAAGSGLGLALLPAFLIEGDLKRGDLVAVLDAPMLSEQRYFLIWPMGQGAQGPLKLFRDWIVSEMG
;
A
#
# COMPACT_ATOMS: atom_id res chain seq x y z
N MET A 1 25.04 22.05 74.25
CA MET A 1 23.65 21.72 74.54
C MET A 1 22.95 21.56 73.18
N ARG A 2 22.76 20.31 72.68
CA ARG A 2 21.53 19.55 72.55
C ARG A 2 20.51 20.29 71.68
N ASP A 3 19.89 19.82 70.72
CA ASP A 3 19.65 18.61 69.91
C ASP A 3 18.69 19.05 68.82
N GLY A 4 18.77 18.52 67.68
CA GLY A 4 17.80 18.86 66.63
C GLY A 4 18.00 18.00 65.39
N ALA A 5 17.60 16.73 65.46
CA ALA A 5 17.67 15.81 64.35
C ALA A 5 16.78 16.28 63.16
N GLY A 6 17.39 16.64 62.08
CA GLY A 6 16.71 16.90 60.81
C GLY A 6 16.33 15.60 60.14
N ARG A 7 15.06 15.30 60.11
CA ARG A 7 14.42 14.18 59.40
C ARG A 7 14.43 14.48 57.91
N MET A 8 15.28 13.78 57.17
CA MET A 8 15.30 13.78 55.69
C MET A 8 14.07 13.02 55.20
N LEU A 9 13.09 13.75 54.66
CA LEU A 9 11.95 13.16 53.93
C LEU A 9 12.41 12.69 52.56
N LEU A 10 12.59 11.37 52.45
CA LEU A 10 12.74 10.70 51.16
C LEU A 10 11.34 10.61 50.51
N TYR A 11 11.01 11.54 49.61
CA TYR A 11 9.95 11.36 48.65
C TYR A 11 10.58 10.89 47.35
N GLY A 12 10.45 9.63 47.09
CA GLY A 12 10.89 9.01 45.85
C GLY A 12 10.21 7.65 45.68
N GLU A 13 8.88 7.62 45.78
CA GLU A 13 8.15 6.47 45.22
C GLU A 13 8.16 6.64 43.70
N ALA A 14 9.05 5.87 43.07
CA ALA A 14 9.00 5.67 41.62
C ALA A 14 7.67 5.03 41.30
N SER A 15 6.83 5.78 40.55
CA SER A 15 5.63 5.22 39.93
C SER A 15 6.04 3.95 39.16
N PRO A 16 5.32 2.83 39.31
CA PRO A 16 5.62 1.62 38.56
C PRO A 16 5.50 1.92 37.08
N PRO A 17 6.36 1.28 36.24
CA PRO A 17 6.27 1.44 34.77
C PRO A 17 4.85 1.08 34.34
N LEU A 18 4.31 1.84 33.37
CA LEU A 18 3.03 1.59 32.71
C LEU A 18 3.10 0.22 32.00
N SER A 19 3.09 -0.85 32.79
CA SER A 19 3.02 -2.23 32.34
C SER A 19 1.67 -2.44 31.68
N HIS A 20 1.67 -2.74 30.40
CA HIS A 20 0.66 -3.49 29.63
C HIS A 20 -0.72 -3.56 30.27
N ARG A 21 -1.51 -2.50 30.10
CA ARG A 21 -2.95 -2.68 30.20
C ARG A 21 -3.35 -3.61 29.03
N PRO A 22 -3.96 -4.77 29.32
CA PRO A 22 -4.48 -5.59 28.24
C PRO A 22 -5.46 -4.72 27.41
N PRO A 23 -5.48 -4.83 26.08
CA PRO A 23 -6.40 -4.09 25.27
C PRO A 23 -7.81 -4.30 25.81
N MET A 24 -8.54 -3.21 26.02
CA MET A 24 -9.89 -3.26 26.60
C MET A 24 -10.73 -4.22 25.75
N ALA A 25 -11.22 -5.31 26.35
CA ALA A 25 -12.02 -6.29 25.65
C ALA A 25 -13.26 -5.59 25.08
N ILE A 26 -13.46 -5.67 23.76
CA ILE A 26 -14.63 -5.08 23.09
C ILE A 26 -15.87 -5.77 23.63
N PRO A 27 -16.85 -5.06 24.22
CA PRO A 27 -18.06 -5.68 24.77
C PRO A 27 -18.80 -6.46 23.69
N ARG A 28 -19.26 -7.67 24.02
CA ARG A 28 -19.93 -8.60 23.07
C ARG A 28 -21.13 -7.98 22.34
N ARG A 29 -21.81 -7.00 22.95
CA ARG A 29 -22.94 -6.29 22.31
C ARG A 29 -22.55 -5.52 21.05
N PHE A 30 -21.26 -5.16 20.89
CA PHE A 30 -20.72 -4.49 19.71
C PHE A 30 -20.08 -5.45 18.71
N LEU A 31 -20.09 -6.75 18.99
CA LEU A 31 -19.55 -7.79 18.11
C LEU A 31 -20.68 -8.70 17.62
N PRO A 32 -21.31 -8.37 16.48
CA PRO A 32 -22.23 -9.29 15.83
C PRO A 32 -21.54 -10.60 15.45
N SER A 33 -22.31 -11.69 15.37
CA SER A 33 -21.75 -12.97 14.96
C SER A 33 -21.29 -12.93 13.50
N MET A 34 -20.30 -13.75 13.15
CA MET A 34 -19.79 -13.85 11.78
C MET A 34 -20.92 -14.16 10.78
N SER A 35 -21.89 -15.01 11.14
CA SER A 35 -23.01 -15.33 10.29
C SER A 35 -23.91 -14.13 9.97
N LEU A 36 -24.14 -13.23 10.94
CA LEU A 36 -24.89 -12.00 10.71
C LEU A 36 -24.13 -11.06 9.77
N LEU A 37 -22.82 -10.93 9.97
CA LEU A 37 -21.97 -10.06 9.15
C LEU A 37 -21.82 -10.57 7.72
N THR A 38 -21.64 -11.87 7.52
CA THR A 38 -21.56 -12.46 6.16
C THR A 38 -22.89 -12.37 5.41
N ALA A 39 -24.01 -12.60 6.08
CA ALA A 39 -25.32 -12.43 5.47
C ALA A 39 -25.60 -10.97 5.08
N PHE A 40 -25.19 -10.05 5.93
CA PHE A 40 -25.30 -8.61 5.63
C PHE A 40 -24.41 -8.20 4.46
N GLU A 41 -23.14 -8.63 4.43
CA GLU A 41 -22.21 -8.29 3.34
C GLU A 41 -22.73 -8.82 1.99
N ALA A 42 -23.14 -10.09 1.94
CA ALA A 42 -23.68 -10.67 0.71
C ALA A 42 -24.97 -9.96 0.25
N ALA A 43 -25.90 -9.68 1.19
CA ALA A 43 -27.11 -8.93 0.88
C ALA A 43 -26.83 -7.50 0.42
N ALA A 44 -25.84 -6.83 1.00
CA ALA A 44 -25.42 -5.49 0.63
C ALA A 44 -24.79 -5.44 -0.76
N ARG A 45 -23.98 -6.43 -1.12
CA ARG A 45 -23.31 -6.52 -2.40
C ARG A 45 -24.25 -6.83 -3.56
N HIS A 46 -25.22 -7.72 -3.32
CA HIS A 46 -26.22 -8.10 -4.32
C HIS A 46 -27.44 -7.18 -4.37
N GLU A 47 -27.66 -6.35 -3.36
CA GLU A 47 -28.93 -5.64 -3.12
C GLU A 47 -30.16 -6.55 -3.24
N SER A 48 -29.97 -7.84 -2.87
CA SER A 48 -30.96 -8.92 -2.99
C SER A 48 -30.76 -9.98 -1.94
N PHE A 49 -31.80 -10.22 -1.14
CA PHE A 49 -31.79 -11.32 -0.15
C PHE A 49 -31.83 -12.70 -0.78
N THR A 50 -32.42 -12.82 -1.98
CA THR A 50 -32.46 -14.07 -2.72
C THR A 50 -31.08 -14.46 -3.24
N MET A 51 -30.38 -13.54 -3.89
CA MET A 51 -29.02 -13.76 -4.39
C MET A 51 -28.02 -14.03 -3.25
N ALA A 52 -28.15 -13.31 -2.13
CA ALA A 52 -27.35 -13.58 -0.94
C ALA A 52 -27.61 -14.98 -0.36
N ALA A 53 -28.85 -15.43 -0.36
CA ALA A 53 -29.23 -16.76 0.10
C ALA A 53 -28.62 -17.88 -0.78
N GLU A 54 -28.66 -17.70 -2.10
CA GLU A 54 -28.04 -18.62 -3.06
C GLU A 54 -26.52 -18.70 -2.85
N GLU A 55 -25.84 -17.56 -2.73
CA GLU A 55 -24.39 -17.53 -2.49
C GLU A 55 -24.01 -18.21 -1.17
N LEU A 56 -24.76 -17.96 -0.11
CA LEU A 56 -24.48 -18.52 1.21
C LEU A 56 -25.02 -19.94 1.42
N SER A 57 -25.72 -20.50 0.41
CA SER A 57 -26.35 -21.82 0.48
C SER A 57 -27.32 -21.97 1.67
N ILE A 58 -28.11 -20.93 1.94
CA ILE A 58 -29.17 -20.89 2.97
C ILE A 58 -30.48 -20.39 2.38
N SER A 59 -31.58 -20.47 3.13
CA SER A 59 -32.86 -19.93 2.66
C SER A 59 -32.93 -18.42 2.71
N GLN A 60 -33.69 -17.79 1.81
CA GLN A 60 -33.96 -16.35 1.79
C GLN A 60 -34.55 -15.84 3.12
N SER A 61 -35.40 -16.69 3.76
CA SER A 61 -35.98 -16.41 5.08
C SER A 61 -34.89 -16.37 6.19
N ALA A 62 -33.84 -17.21 6.07
CA ALA A 62 -32.72 -17.21 6.99
C ALA A 62 -31.91 -15.94 6.85
N VAL A 63 -31.58 -15.49 5.61
CA VAL A 63 -30.93 -14.21 5.35
C VAL A 63 -31.75 -13.06 5.95
N SER A 64 -33.05 -12.98 5.64
CA SER A 64 -33.94 -11.93 6.16
C SER A 64 -33.97 -11.89 7.69
N ARG A 65 -33.95 -13.05 8.33
CA ARG A 65 -33.87 -13.15 9.79
C ARG A 65 -32.55 -12.67 10.34
N GLN A 66 -31.43 -13.06 9.70
CA GLN A 66 -30.09 -12.63 10.12
C GLN A 66 -29.92 -11.11 9.99
N ILE A 67 -30.41 -10.52 8.90
CA ILE A 67 -30.40 -9.05 8.72
C ILE A 67 -31.21 -8.37 9.83
N ARG A 68 -32.42 -8.84 10.13
CA ARG A 68 -33.22 -8.25 11.20
C ARG A 68 -32.52 -8.32 12.56
N LEU A 69 -31.92 -9.47 12.90
CA LEU A 69 -31.16 -9.62 14.15
C LEU A 69 -29.96 -8.70 14.22
N LEU A 70 -29.29 -8.46 13.09
CA LEU A 70 -28.19 -7.51 13.01
C LEU A 70 -28.66 -6.08 13.23
N GLU A 71 -29.75 -5.67 12.55
CA GLU A 71 -30.36 -4.33 12.72
C GLU A 71 -30.82 -4.09 14.16
N GLU A 72 -31.44 -5.10 14.79
CA GLU A 72 -31.85 -5.07 16.20
C GLU A 72 -30.63 -4.93 17.13
N GLN A 73 -29.56 -5.67 16.88
CA GLN A 73 -28.33 -5.60 17.71
C GLN A 73 -27.61 -4.28 17.59
N ILE A 74 -27.57 -3.68 16.38
CA ILE A 74 -26.90 -2.39 16.11
C ILE A 74 -27.81 -1.23 16.47
N GLY A 75 -29.13 -1.42 16.47
CA GLY A 75 -30.12 -0.36 16.71
C GLY A 75 -30.31 0.58 15.52
N SER A 76 -30.02 0.13 14.30
CA SER A 76 -30.12 0.93 13.07
C SER A 76 -30.62 0.08 11.90
N GLN A 77 -31.48 0.66 11.07
CA GLN A 77 -31.90 0.03 9.81
C GLN A 77 -30.80 0.15 8.77
N LEU A 78 -30.37 -1.00 8.24
CA LEU A 78 -29.32 -1.10 7.23
C LEU A 78 -29.89 -1.20 5.82
N PHE A 79 -31.15 -1.64 5.70
CA PHE A 79 -31.87 -1.72 4.43
C PHE A 79 -33.18 -0.96 4.46
N VAL A 80 -33.50 -0.36 3.32
CA VAL A 80 -34.80 0.26 3.02
C VAL A 80 -35.54 -0.65 2.04
N ARG A 81 -36.82 -0.97 2.33
CA ARG A 81 -37.67 -1.75 1.44
C ARG A 81 -38.54 -0.79 0.62
N GLU A 82 -38.27 -0.73 -0.67
CA GLU A 82 -39.07 0.02 -1.62
C GLU A 82 -39.81 -0.95 -2.55
N LYS A 83 -41.12 -1.09 -2.35
CA LYS A 83 -42.03 -1.97 -3.12
C LYS A 83 -41.54 -3.44 -3.16
N GLN A 84 -40.72 -3.84 -4.12
CA GLN A 84 -40.17 -5.21 -4.25
C GLN A 84 -38.64 -5.23 -4.28
N THR A 85 -37.98 -4.08 -4.09
CA THR A 85 -36.52 -3.96 -4.08
C THR A 85 -36.00 -3.71 -2.67
N VAL A 86 -34.82 -4.25 -2.40
CA VAL A 86 -34.05 -4.05 -1.17
C VAL A 86 -32.88 -3.16 -1.54
N ARG A 87 -32.77 -1.99 -0.91
CA ARG A 87 -31.64 -1.08 -1.08
C ARG A 87 -30.98 -0.80 0.25
N LEU A 88 -29.70 -0.50 0.21
CA LEU A 88 -28.99 -0.04 1.41
C LEU A 88 -29.51 1.32 1.86
N SER A 89 -29.68 1.50 3.15
CA SER A 89 -29.77 2.82 3.76
C SER A 89 -28.39 3.52 3.68
N GLU A 90 -28.32 4.82 3.94
CA GLU A 90 -27.06 5.55 4.03
C GLU A 90 -26.14 4.94 5.11
N ALA A 91 -26.72 4.63 6.29
CA ALA A 91 -26.03 3.93 7.37
C ALA A 91 -25.58 2.52 6.93
N GLY A 92 -26.45 1.78 6.19
CA GLY A 92 -26.13 0.46 5.65
C GLY A 92 -24.98 0.50 4.65
N ALA A 93 -24.94 1.50 3.76
CA ALA A 93 -23.86 1.65 2.79
C ALA A 93 -22.50 1.97 3.46
N ALA A 94 -22.50 2.82 4.47
CA ALA A 94 -21.31 3.11 5.28
C ALA A 94 -20.83 1.85 6.01
N TYR A 95 -21.74 1.17 6.70
CA TYR A 95 -21.43 -0.04 7.47
C TYR A 95 -20.98 -1.20 6.57
N ALA A 96 -21.54 -1.35 5.36
CA ALA A 96 -21.13 -2.40 4.42
C ALA A 96 -19.67 -2.27 3.98
N ARG A 97 -19.15 -1.06 3.81
CA ARG A 97 -17.73 -0.85 3.50
C ARG A 97 -16.83 -1.36 4.62
N GLU A 98 -17.11 -0.94 5.85
CA GLU A 98 -16.34 -1.34 7.04
C GLU A 98 -16.38 -2.85 7.28
N ILE A 99 -17.58 -3.46 7.18
CA ILE A 99 -17.74 -4.90 7.38
C ILE A 99 -17.04 -5.71 6.30
N ARG A 100 -17.09 -5.29 5.03
CA ARG A 100 -16.36 -5.95 3.94
C ARG A 100 -14.86 -5.95 4.20
N GLU A 101 -14.29 -4.85 4.64
CA GLU A 101 -12.88 -4.78 5.00
C GLU A 101 -12.55 -5.68 6.20
N ALA A 102 -13.38 -5.69 7.22
CA ALA A 102 -13.19 -6.55 8.40
C ALA A 102 -13.26 -8.04 8.04
N LEU A 103 -14.23 -8.47 7.23
CA LEU A 103 -14.35 -9.84 6.75
C LEU A 103 -13.17 -10.27 5.89
N ASN A 104 -12.70 -9.39 5.01
CA ASN A 104 -11.49 -9.62 4.22
C ASN A 104 -10.24 -9.79 5.10
N ARG A 105 -10.11 -9.01 6.18
CA ARG A 105 -9.02 -9.18 7.16
C ARG A 105 -9.07 -10.53 7.85
N VAL A 106 -10.25 -10.98 8.28
CA VAL A 106 -10.43 -12.31 8.90
C VAL A 106 -10.09 -13.43 7.90
N ALA A 107 -10.59 -13.33 6.65
CA ALA A 107 -10.31 -14.31 5.60
C ALA A 107 -8.79 -14.38 5.31
N ASN A 108 -8.14 -13.23 5.16
CA ASN A 108 -6.69 -13.17 4.90
C ASN A 108 -5.87 -13.75 6.07
N ALA A 109 -6.25 -13.45 7.32
CA ALA A 109 -5.58 -14.03 8.49
C ALA A 109 -5.70 -15.57 8.52
N SER A 110 -6.87 -16.10 8.17
CA SER A 110 -7.11 -17.54 8.08
C SER A 110 -6.32 -18.19 6.94
N LEU A 111 -6.29 -17.55 5.77
CA LEU A 111 -5.49 -18.00 4.61
C LEU A 111 -4.00 -18.01 4.94
N ASN A 112 -3.49 -16.96 5.58
CA ASN A 112 -2.09 -16.85 5.96
C ASN A 112 -1.68 -17.97 6.93
N LEU A 113 -2.51 -18.26 7.94
CA LEU A 113 -2.26 -19.36 8.87
C LEU A 113 -2.30 -20.74 8.18
N ARG A 114 -3.21 -20.93 7.22
CA ARG A 114 -3.29 -22.18 6.43
C ARG A 114 -2.08 -22.34 5.50
N ALA A 115 -1.64 -21.26 4.89
CA ALA A 115 -0.47 -21.28 4.00
C ALA A 115 0.85 -21.50 4.77
N ASN A 116 0.92 -21.04 6.02
CA ASN A 116 2.13 -21.15 6.83
C ASN A 116 1.83 -21.46 8.31
N PRO A 117 1.46 -22.71 8.65
CA PRO A 117 1.02 -23.08 10.00
C PRO A 117 2.15 -22.99 11.06
N HIS A 118 3.41 -22.92 10.64
CA HIS A 118 4.57 -22.90 11.55
C HIS A 118 5.10 -21.50 11.86
N GLY A 119 4.43 -20.45 11.35
CA GLY A 119 4.86 -19.05 11.53
C GLY A 119 5.92 -18.63 10.52
N GLY A 120 6.41 -17.39 10.65
CA GLY A 120 7.40 -16.82 9.73
C GLY A 120 6.77 -16.11 8.52
N THR A 121 5.49 -15.76 8.60
CA THR A 121 4.87 -14.90 7.58
C THR A 121 5.29 -13.44 7.79
N PHE A 122 5.69 -12.81 6.70
CA PHE A 122 6.06 -11.40 6.64
C PHE A 122 5.18 -10.69 5.61
N ASN A 123 4.39 -9.71 6.06
CA ASN A 123 3.46 -8.97 5.22
C ASN A 123 4.09 -7.64 4.83
N LEU A 124 4.43 -7.48 3.57
CA LEU A 124 5.09 -6.30 3.04
C LEU A 124 4.16 -5.51 2.12
N ALA A 125 3.91 -4.25 2.47
CA ALA A 125 3.30 -3.29 1.57
C ALA A 125 4.36 -2.77 0.59
N ILE A 126 4.04 -2.75 -0.71
CA ILE A 126 4.98 -2.37 -1.76
C ILE A 126 4.37 -1.37 -2.74
N LEU A 127 5.22 -0.56 -3.35
CA LEU A 127 4.88 0.19 -4.54
C LEU A 127 4.77 -0.77 -5.74
N PRO A 128 3.72 -0.70 -6.58
CA PRO A 128 3.42 -1.71 -7.59
C PRO A 128 4.60 -2.02 -8.52
N THR A 129 5.17 -1.00 -9.15
CA THR A 129 6.26 -1.20 -10.14
C THR A 129 7.58 -1.60 -9.47
N PHE A 130 7.88 -1.09 -8.27
CA PHE A 130 9.03 -1.55 -7.48
C PHE A 130 8.89 -3.05 -7.16
N GLY A 131 7.71 -3.46 -6.73
CA GLY A 131 7.40 -4.87 -6.45
C GLY A 131 7.60 -5.77 -7.65
N THR A 132 7.02 -5.42 -8.80
CA THR A 132 7.04 -6.30 -9.98
C THR A 132 8.37 -6.30 -10.72
N ARG A 133 9.04 -5.17 -10.82
CA ARG A 133 10.23 -5.02 -11.66
C ARG A 133 11.55 -5.15 -10.91
N TRP A 134 11.58 -4.75 -9.64
CA TRP A 134 12.81 -4.79 -8.85
C TRP A 134 12.81 -5.90 -7.80
N LEU A 135 11.77 -5.98 -6.96
CA LEU A 135 11.77 -6.89 -5.81
C LEU A 135 11.50 -8.35 -6.21
N ALA A 136 10.41 -8.63 -6.92
CA ALA A 136 9.98 -9.99 -7.23
C ALA A 136 11.04 -10.82 -7.95
N PRO A 137 11.80 -10.30 -8.95
CA PRO A 137 12.88 -11.07 -9.59
C PRO A 137 14.05 -11.44 -8.64
N ARG A 138 14.15 -10.76 -7.49
CA ARG A 138 15.23 -10.96 -6.50
C ARG A 138 14.80 -11.82 -5.31
N LEU A 139 13.49 -11.98 -5.09
CA LEU A 139 12.95 -12.68 -3.90
C LEU A 139 13.38 -14.15 -3.82
N SER A 140 13.61 -14.83 -4.93
CA SER A 140 14.11 -16.22 -4.90
C SER A 140 15.39 -16.35 -4.08
N ARG A 141 16.33 -15.41 -4.24
CA ARG A 141 17.59 -15.41 -3.49
C ARG A 141 17.40 -15.24 -1.98
N PHE A 142 16.37 -14.48 -1.58
CA PHE A 142 16.02 -14.34 -0.18
C PHE A 142 15.40 -15.63 0.38
N LEU A 143 14.43 -16.20 -0.34
CA LEU A 143 13.71 -17.39 0.08
C LEU A 143 14.61 -18.63 0.11
N ASP A 144 15.55 -18.74 -0.80
CA ASP A 144 16.56 -19.82 -0.82
C ASP A 144 17.45 -19.77 0.45
N ARG A 145 17.76 -18.56 0.96
CA ARG A 145 18.55 -18.38 2.19
C ARG A 145 17.71 -18.55 3.45
N HIS A 146 16.38 -18.37 3.35
CA HIS A 146 15.46 -18.39 4.48
C HIS A 146 14.21 -19.24 4.18
N PRO A 147 14.35 -20.59 4.01
CA PRO A 147 13.27 -21.45 3.52
C PRO A 147 12.05 -21.56 4.46
N GLY A 148 12.16 -21.06 5.70
CA GLY A 148 11.04 -21.02 6.67
C GLY A 148 10.23 -19.73 6.62
N ILE A 149 10.56 -18.78 5.73
CA ILE A 149 9.87 -17.49 5.64
C ILE A 149 8.92 -17.48 4.45
N THR A 150 7.71 -17.00 4.67
CA THR A 150 6.75 -16.65 3.61
C THR A 150 6.57 -15.15 3.56
N ILE A 151 6.68 -14.56 2.36
CA ILE A 151 6.44 -13.14 2.15
C ILE A 151 5.12 -12.95 1.42
N ASN A 152 4.19 -12.22 2.06
CA ASN A 152 2.98 -11.74 1.40
C ASN A 152 3.23 -10.31 0.91
N LEU A 153 3.02 -10.09 -0.38
CA LEU A 153 3.17 -8.78 -1.00
C LEU A 153 1.79 -8.18 -1.29
N SER A 154 1.58 -6.95 -0.86
CA SER A 154 0.37 -6.19 -1.17
C SER A 154 0.73 -4.80 -1.66
N THR A 155 0.12 -4.37 -2.76
CA THR A 155 0.39 -3.04 -3.31
C THR A 155 -0.34 -1.96 -2.54
N ARG A 156 0.38 -0.86 -2.24
CA ARG A 156 -0.17 0.37 -1.64
C ARG A 156 0.48 1.58 -2.30
N LEU A 157 -0.36 2.53 -2.74
CA LEU A 157 0.08 3.80 -3.34
C LEU A 157 0.03 4.96 -2.34
N SER A 158 -0.81 4.86 -1.31
CA SER A 158 -0.97 5.87 -0.27
C SER A 158 -0.45 5.37 1.08
N ALA A 159 -0.11 6.32 1.94
CA ALA A 159 0.22 6.04 3.32
C ALA A 159 -0.98 5.39 4.05
N PHE A 160 -0.67 4.52 4.99
CA PHE A 160 -1.62 3.79 5.82
C PHE A 160 -1.13 3.76 7.28
N ASP A 161 -1.95 3.28 8.18
CA ASP A 161 -1.62 3.15 9.59
C ASP A 161 -1.29 1.68 9.93
N PHE A 162 -0.05 1.40 10.29
CA PHE A 162 0.41 0.07 10.70
C PHE A 162 -0.37 -0.52 11.90
N ARG A 163 -1.06 0.33 12.70
CA ARG A 163 -1.90 -0.15 13.82
C ARG A 163 -3.20 -0.78 13.34
N THR A 164 -3.68 -0.38 12.18
CA THR A 164 -4.94 -0.83 11.60
C THR A 164 -4.76 -1.74 10.40
N ASP A 165 -3.68 -1.59 9.67
CA ASP A 165 -3.37 -2.40 8.49
C ASP A 165 -2.39 -3.53 8.85
N PRO A 166 -2.60 -4.75 8.29
CA PRO A 166 -1.87 -5.96 8.69
C PRO A 166 -0.50 -6.06 7.99
N PHE A 167 0.30 -5.01 8.02
CA PHE A 167 1.64 -5.00 7.43
C PHE A 167 2.71 -4.96 8.51
N ASP A 168 3.78 -5.71 8.29
CA ASP A 168 4.97 -5.72 9.13
C ASP A 168 5.97 -4.64 8.70
N ALA A 169 5.99 -4.32 7.39
CA ALA A 169 6.78 -3.24 6.82
C ALA A 169 6.19 -2.72 5.51
N ALA A 170 6.74 -1.61 5.02
CA ALA A 170 6.37 -1.04 3.72
C ALA A 170 7.60 -0.52 2.96
N ILE A 171 7.55 -0.65 1.63
CA ILE A 171 8.42 0.14 0.74
C ILE A 171 7.74 1.47 0.49
N HIS A 172 8.40 2.53 0.92
CA HIS A 172 7.94 3.91 0.84
C HIS A 172 8.88 4.73 -0.04
N PHE A 173 8.31 5.64 -0.83
CA PHE A 173 9.07 6.67 -1.56
C PHE A 173 8.70 8.04 -1.00
N GLY A 174 9.68 8.81 -0.59
CA GLY A 174 9.48 10.11 0.05
C GLY A 174 10.77 10.71 0.59
N ASP A 175 10.64 11.81 1.35
CA ASP A 175 11.79 12.53 1.90
C ASP A 175 12.35 11.86 3.17
N LYS A 176 11.50 11.15 3.90
CA LYS A 176 11.82 10.50 5.18
C LYS A 176 10.80 9.42 5.52
N PRO A 177 11.10 8.51 6.47
CA PRO A 177 10.12 7.58 7.04
C PRO A 177 8.87 8.29 7.58
N TRP A 178 7.73 7.59 7.60
CA TRP A 178 6.48 8.15 8.12
C TRP A 178 6.55 8.43 9.63
N ALA A 179 5.72 9.34 10.10
CA ALA A 179 5.62 9.60 11.54
C ALA A 179 5.24 8.33 12.32
N GLY A 180 5.93 8.03 13.42
CA GLY A 180 5.70 6.81 14.22
C GLY A 180 6.30 5.53 13.64
N THR A 181 7.14 5.63 12.60
CA THR A 181 7.87 4.49 12.04
C THR A 181 9.38 4.68 12.17
N GLU A 182 10.10 3.56 12.13
CA GLU A 182 11.53 3.48 11.84
C GLU A 182 11.71 3.09 10.38
N GLY A 183 12.88 3.36 9.82
CA GLY A 183 13.16 2.96 8.45
C GLY A 183 14.64 3.00 8.11
N VAL A 184 14.99 2.32 7.04
CA VAL A 184 16.31 2.37 6.41
C VAL A 184 16.16 2.89 4.98
N GLU A 185 17.03 3.81 4.60
CA GLU A 185 17.14 4.24 3.21
C GLU A 185 17.66 3.07 2.36
N LEU A 186 16.97 2.83 1.24
CA LEU A 186 17.33 1.79 0.30
C LEU A 186 18.13 2.35 -0.87
N MET A 187 17.57 3.33 -1.57
CA MET A 187 18.22 3.92 -2.73
C MET A 187 17.68 5.31 -3.06
N ALA A 188 18.53 6.10 -3.71
CA ALA A 188 18.11 7.30 -4.43
C ALA A 188 17.42 6.90 -5.75
N GLU A 189 16.68 7.85 -6.33
CA GLU A 189 16.06 7.63 -7.63
C GLU A 189 16.63 8.59 -8.66
N THR A 190 17.03 8.04 -9.80
CA THR A 190 17.37 8.81 -10.99
C THR A 190 16.33 8.51 -12.06
N VAL A 191 15.66 9.54 -12.57
CA VAL A 191 14.72 9.42 -13.67
C VAL A 191 15.34 9.84 -14.98
N VAL A 192 14.95 9.17 -16.05
CA VAL A 192 15.44 9.42 -17.41
C VAL A 192 14.26 9.55 -18.38
N PRO A 193 14.34 10.48 -19.35
CA PRO A 193 13.35 10.57 -20.42
C PRO A 193 13.57 9.40 -21.40
N VAL A 194 12.51 8.65 -21.68
CA VAL A 194 12.56 7.48 -22.56
C VAL A 194 11.42 7.46 -23.56
N ALA A 195 11.66 6.80 -24.68
CA ALA A 195 10.67 6.49 -25.70
C ALA A 195 11.03 5.18 -26.40
N SER A 196 10.11 4.65 -27.23
CA SER A 196 10.44 3.54 -28.13
C SER A 196 11.28 4.02 -29.31
N PRO A 197 12.11 3.14 -29.90
CA PRO A 197 12.84 3.45 -31.14
C PRO A 197 11.92 3.97 -32.25
N ALA A 198 10.76 3.32 -32.46
CA ALA A 198 9.80 3.71 -33.49
C ALA A 198 9.18 5.11 -33.25
N PHE A 199 9.11 5.58 -32.01
CA PHE A 199 8.70 6.96 -31.72
C PHE A 199 9.79 7.93 -32.13
N LEU A 200 11.07 7.64 -31.85
CA LEU A 200 12.22 8.48 -32.17
C LEU A 200 12.50 8.56 -33.67
N GLU A 201 12.18 7.52 -34.44
CA GLU A 201 12.26 7.56 -35.92
C GLU A 201 11.28 8.60 -36.52
N ARG A 202 10.16 8.85 -35.84
CA ARG A 202 9.12 9.82 -36.30
C ARG A 202 9.35 11.23 -35.76
N HIS A 203 10.13 11.37 -34.70
CA HIS A 203 10.33 12.63 -33.99
C HIS A 203 11.81 12.86 -33.75
N ARG A 204 12.37 13.80 -34.47
CA ARG A 204 13.77 14.20 -34.24
C ARG A 204 13.86 15.02 -32.97
N ILE A 205 14.61 14.54 -31.99
CA ILE A 205 14.83 15.17 -30.71
C ILE A 205 16.31 15.36 -30.50
N GLU A 206 16.76 16.59 -30.50
CA GLU A 206 18.19 16.98 -30.31
C GLU A 206 18.39 17.71 -28.97
N SER A 207 17.30 18.24 -28.41
CA SER A 207 17.29 18.99 -27.17
C SER A 207 16.02 18.78 -26.36
N ALA A 208 16.04 19.18 -25.08
CA ALA A 208 14.86 19.13 -24.23
C ALA A 208 13.71 20.02 -24.79
N ALA A 209 14.05 21.14 -25.45
CA ALA A 209 13.04 22.03 -26.03
C ALA A 209 12.19 21.36 -27.13
N ASP A 210 12.76 20.41 -27.88
CA ASP A 210 12.05 19.68 -28.93
C ASP A 210 10.93 18.78 -28.34
N MET A 211 11.05 18.40 -27.05
CA MET A 211 10.11 17.52 -26.39
C MET A 211 8.84 18.22 -25.91
N VAL A 212 8.85 19.56 -25.76
CA VAL A 212 7.75 20.34 -25.14
C VAL A 212 6.41 20.16 -25.87
N GLN A 213 6.43 19.99 -27.19
CA GLN A 213 5.23 19.84 -28.01
C GLN A 213 4.88 18.37 -28.34
N LEU A 214 5.70 17.43 -27.89
CA LEU A 214 5.46 16.00 -28.11
C LEU A 214 4.51 15.42 -27.07
N PRO A 215 3.86 14.27 -27.34
CA PRO A 215 3.05 13.59 -26.35
C PRO A 215 3.86 13.16 -25.14
N LEU A 216 3.54 13.70 -23.95
CA LEU A 216 4.17 13.33 -22.68
C LEU A 216 3.27 12.37 -21.90
N LEU A 217 3.88 11.40 -21.24
CA LEU A 217 3.21 10.45 -20.37
C LEU A 217 3.45 10.87 -18.91
N HIS A 218 2.39 11.35 -18.24
CA HIS A 218 2.44 11.89 -16.89
C HIS A 218 2.13 10.81 -15.86
N LEU A 219 2.71 10.92 -14.66
CA LEU A 219 2.41 10.07 -13.52
C LEU A 219 1.55 10.83 -12.51
N ALA A 220 0.40 10.26 -12.14
CA ALA A 220 -0.52 10.84 -11.16
C ALA A 220 0.14 11.03 -9.77
N SER A 221 1.07 10.16 -9.41
CA SER A 221 1.84 10.25 -8.15
C SER A 221 2.92 11.33 -8.18
N ARG A 222 3.23 11.90 -9.37
CA ARG A 222 4.30 12.90 -9.59
C ARG A 222 3.86 13.91 -10.65
N PRO A 223 2.84 14.71 -10.35
CA PRO A 223 2.18 15.55 -11.36
C PRO A 223 3.08 16.64 -11.95
N ASP A 224 4.10 17.08 -11.23
CA ASP A 224 5.05 18.13 -11.60
C ASP A 224 6.41 17.59 -12.10
N GLN A 225 6.53 16.30 -12.34
CA GLN A 225 7.82 15.67 -12.64
C GLN A 225 8.41 16.15 -13.96
N TRP A 226 7.60 16.35 -15.01
CA TRP A 226 8.04 16.88 -16.29
C TRP A 226 8.46 18.34 -16.19
N GLU A 227 7.69 19.16 -15.49
CA GLU A 227 8.01 20.58 -15.26
C GLU A 227 9.36 20.73 -14.55
N ARG A 228 9.58 19.92 -13.52
CA ARG A 228 10.88 19.91 -12.78
C ARG A 228 12.02 19.43 -13.67
N TRP A 229 11.80 18.43 -14.52
CA TRP A 229 12.82 17.96 -15.44
C TRP A 229 13.17 19.02 -16.49
N PHE A 230 12.17 19.67 -17.11
CA PHE A 230 12.43 20.77 -18.06
C PHE A 230 13.13 21.94 -17.40
N ALA A 231 12.76 22.32 -16.19
CA ALA A 231 13.43 23.36 -15.44
C ALA A 231 14.91 23.02 -15.18
N ALA A 232 15.22 21.75 -14.85
CA ALA A 232 16.60 21.27 -14.71
C ALA A 232 17.39 21.31 -16.03
N GLN A 233 16.72 21.28 -17.17
CA GLN A 233 17.31 21.46 -18.51
C GLN A 233 17.28 22.93 -18.98
N HIS A 234 16.94 23.89 -18.12
CA HIS A 234 16.82 25.31 -18.43
C HIS A 234 15.80 25.62 -19.54
N VAL A 235 14.75 24.83 -19.66
CA VAL A 235 13.64 24.99 -20.61
C VAL A 235 12.41 25.50 -19.86
N GLU A 236 11.97 26.71 -20.19
CA GLU A 236 10.71 27.23 -19.68
C GLU A 236 9.54 26.57 -20.41
N VAL A 237 8.59 26.04 -19.65
CA VAL A 237 7.42 25.37 -20.19
C VAL A 237 6.13 26.01 -19.68
N GLY A 238 5.15 26.10 -20.55
CA GLY A 238 3.78 26.42 -20.17
C GLY A 238 3.02 25.17 -19.75
N ARG A 239 1.76 25.10 -20.16
CA ARG A 239 0.91 23.91 -19.88
C ARG A 239 1.36 22.74 -20.74
N LEU A 240 1.93 21.72 -20.12
CA LEU A 240 2.27 20.45 -20.77
C LEU A 240 1.02 19.61 -21.01
N ARG A 241 0.99 18.89 -22.13
CA ARG A 241 -0.13 18.03 -22.54
C ARG A 241 0.32 16.58 -22.59
N GLY A 242 -0.59 15.67 -22.28
CA GLY A 242 -0.28 14.25 -22.38
C GLY A 242 -1.30 13.36 -21.68
N MET A 243 -1.00 12.08 -21.65
CA MET A 243 -1.80 11.06 -20.96
C MET A 243 -1.37 10.92 -19.53
N LEU A 244 -2.30 10.64 -18.61
CA LEU A 244 -2.05 10.43 -17.20
C LEU A 244 -2.09 8.93 -16.86
N PHE A 245 -1.07 8.45 -16.18
CA PHE A 245 -0.94 7.09 -15.70
C PHE A 245 -0.80 7.07 -14.16
N ASP A 246 -1.26 6.02 -13.53
CA ASP A 246 -1.15 5.82 -12.08
C ASP A 246 0.09 4.98 -11.69
N GLN A 247 0.68 4.26 -12.66
CA GLN A 247 1.81 3.36 -12.42
C GLN A 247 2.92 3.50 -13.47
N PHE A 248 4.17 3.44 -13.02
CA PHE A 248 5.34 3.45 -13.90
C PHE A 248 5.35 2.30 -14.89
N ALA A 249 4.89 1.10 -14.50
CA ALA A 249 4.86 -0.06 -15.39
C ALA A 249 3.96 0.19 -16.61
N THR A 250 2.78 0.79 -16.40
CA THR A 250 1.84 1.10 -17.47
C THR A 250 2.38 2.22 -18.36
N ALA A 251 2.99 3.27 -17.76
CA ALA A 251 3.64 4.34 -18.52
C ALA A 251 4.83 3.83 -19.35
N ALA A 252 5.64 2.91 -18.80
CA ALA A 252 6.74 2.27 -19.54
C ALA A 252 6.22 1.46 -20.73
N GLN A 253 5.16 0.67 -20.53
CA GLN A 253 4.53 -0.08 -21.62
C GLN A 253 3.96 0.83 -22.71
N ALA A 254 3.33 1.92 -22.31
CA ALA A 254 2.78 2.92 -23.24
C ALA A 254 3.90 3.59 -24.06
N ALA A 255 5.00 3.98 -23.41
CA ALA A 255 6.17 4.54 -24.09
C ALA A 255 6.79 3.54 -25.06
N GLY A 256 6.96 2.27 -24.66
CA GLY A 256 7.45 1.18 -25.52
C GLY A 256 6.54 0.93 -26.75
N SER A 257 5.24 1.14 -26.57
CA SER A 257 4.25 1.06 -27.66
C SER A 257 4.22 2.30 -28.57
N GLY A 258 5.09 3.29 -28.34
CA GLY A 258 5.21 4.49 -29.18
C GLY A 258 4.16 5.56 -28.95
N LEU A 259 3.50 5.59 -27.78
CA LEU A 259 2.47 6.56 -27.44
C LEU A 259 3.03 7.93 -27.03
N GLY A 260 4.30 8.01 -26.65
CA GLY A 260 4.93 9.25 -26.23
C GLY A 260 6.21 9.07 -25.43
N LEU A 261 6.64 10.17 -24.84
CA LEU A 261 7.81 10.27 -23.98
C LEU A 261 7.41 10.03 -22.51
N ALA A 262 8.12 9.16 -21.81
CA ALA A 262 7.93 8.93 -20.38
C ALA A 262 9.19 9.33 -19.60
N LEU A 263 8.99 9.89 -18.40
CA LEU A 263 10.07 10.18 -17.47
C LEU A 263 10.03 9.11 -16.35
N LEU A 264 10.95 8.15 -16.42
CA LEU A 264 10.87 6.92 -15.63
C LEU A 264 12.14 6.69 -14.80
N PRO A 265 12.01 6.08 -13.60
CA PRO A 265 13.17 5.64 -12.82
C PRO A 265 14.00 4.62 -13.58
N ALA A 266 15.27 4.91 -13.81
CA ALA A 266 16.16 4.12 -14.63
C ALA A 266 16.25 2.64 -14.14
N PHE A 267 16.33 2.43 -12.83
CA PHE A 267 16.43 1.08 -12.25
C PHE A 267 15.17 0.22 -12.46
N LEU A 268 13.98 0.85 -12.63
CA LEU A 268 12.73 0.13 -12.90
C LEU A 268 12.58 -0.30 -14.35
N ILE A 269 13.31 0.33 -15.26
CA ILE A 269 13.24 0.06 -16.71
C ILE A 269 14.53 -0.50 -17.28
N GLU A 270 15.47 -0.92 -16.43
CA GLU A 270 16.77 -1.47 -16.86
C GLU A 270 16.60 -2.61 -17.86
N GLY A 271 15.62 -3.49 -17.66
CA GLY A 271 15.30 -4.59 -18.58
C GLY A 271 14.81 -4.10 -19.94
N ASP A 272 13.95 -3.07 -19.96
CA ASP A 272 13.41 -2.51 -21.20
C ASP A 272 14.52 -1.80 -21.99
N LEU A 273 15.42 -1.08 -21.30
CA LEU A 273 16.59 -0.45 -21.93
C LEU A 273 17.56 -1.49 -22.51
N LYS A 274 17.85 -2.59 -21.77
CA LYS A 274 18.73 -3.67 -22.24
C LYS A 274 18.17 -4.41 -23.46
N ARG A 275 16.85 -4.57 -23.56
CA ARG A 275 16.22 -5.20 -24.73
C ARG A 275 16.03 -4.25 -25.91
N GLY A 276 16.18 -2.95 -25.69
CA GLY A 276 15.93 -1.93 -26.70
C GLY A 276 14.44 -1.61 -26.92
N ASP A 277 13.55 -2.08 -26.02
CA ASP A 277 12.13 -1.73 -26.07
C ASP A 277 11.91 -0.24 -25.75
N LEU A 278 12.78 0.28 -24.89
CA LEU A 278 12.90 1.71 -24.56
C LEU A 278 14.34 2.18 -24.79
N VAL A 279 14.48 3.42 -25.21
CA VAL A 279 15.78 4.12 -25.33
C VAL A 279 15.73 5.42 -24.57
N ALA A 280 16.82 5.78 -23.92
CA ALA A 280 16.99 7.12 -23.35
C ALA A 280 17.04 8.14 -24.49
N VAL A 281 16.21 9.18 -24.39
CA VAL A 281 16.04 10.16 -25.46
C VAL A 281 17.20 11.16 -25.47
N LEU A 282 17.65 11.54 -24.29
CA LEU A 282 18.77 12.46 -24.06
C LEU A 282 19.60 11.92 -22.89
N ASP A 283 20.89 12.22 -22.89
CA ASP A 283 21.75 11.99 -21.71
C ASP A 283 21.51 13.12 -20.68
N ALA A 284 20.30 13.15 -20.12
CA ALA A 284 19.83 14.16 -19.20
C ALA A 284 19.09 13.51 -18.00
N PRO A 285 19.79 12.68 -17.23
CA PRO A 285 19.21 12.10 -16.03
C PRO A 285 18.94 13.16 -14.98
N MET A 286 17.85 13.03 -14.23
CA MET A 286 17.53 13.91 -13.11
C MET A 286 17.45 13.07 -11.82
N LEU A 287 18.26 13.46 -10.82
CA LEU A 287 18.20 12.89 -9.49
C LEU A 287 16.94 13.41 -8.77
N SER A 288 16.13 12.50 -8.23
CA SER A 288 15.02 12.86 -7.38
C SER A 288 15.51 13.31 -6.00
N GLU A 289 14.82 14.27 -5.40
CA GLU A 289 15.05 14.67 -4.00
C GLU A 289 14.58 13.58 -3.04
N GLN A 290 13.56 12.84 -3.44
CA GLN A 290 12.98 11.75 -2.67
C GLN A 290 13.72 10.43 -2.90
N ARG A 291 13.59 9.52 -1.93
CA ARG A 291 14.30 8.25 -1.88
C ARG A 291 13.37 7.10 -1.55
N TYR A 292 13.79 5.88 -1.82
CA TYR A 292 13.11 4.68 -1.38
C TYR A 292 13.57 4.30 0.02
N PHE A 293 12.60 3.95 0.87
CA PHE A 293 12.81 3.46 2.22
C PHE A 293 12.11 2.14 2.44
N LEU A 294 12.70 1.26 3.23
CA LEU A 294 11.97 0.23 3.94
C LEU A 294 11.62 0.78 5.32
N ILE A 295 10.33 0.83 5.64
CA ILE A 295 9.82 1.38 6.90
C ILE A 295 8.99 0.33 7.66
N TRP A 296 8.96 0.43 8.98
CA TRP A 296 8.21 -0.47 9.88
C TRP A 296 7.79 0.25 11.17
N PRO A 297 6.85 -0.30 11.96
CA PRO A 297 6.46 0.28 13.24
C PRO A 297 7.62 0.41 14.20
N MET A 298 7.66 1.51 14.96
CA MET A 298 8.73 1.76 15.94
C MET A 298 8.92 0.59 16.90
N GLY A 299 10.17 0.18 17.15
CA GLY A 299 10.55 -0.91 18.06
C GLY A 299 10.39 -2.33 17.50
N GLN A 300 9.95 -2.52 16.26
CA GLN A 300 9.74 -3.86 15.69
C GLN A 300 10.86 -4.35 14.74
N GLY A 301 11.82 -3.48 14.41
CA GLY A 301 12.86 -3.77 13.41
C GLY A 301 13.97 -4.74 13.83
N ALA A 302 14.01 -5.18 15.09
CA ALA A 302 15.18 -5.86 15.66
C ALA A 302 15.15 -7.40 15.57
N GLN A 303 14.01 -8.02 15.26
CA GLN A 303 13.84 -9.47 15.35
C GLN A 303 12.96 -10.05 14.23
N GLY A 304 12.99 -11.38 14.08
CA GLY A 304 12.10 -12.14 13.21
C GLY A 304 12.35 -11.94 11.71
N PRO A 305 11.35 -12.27 10.87
CA PRO A 305 11.46 -12.20 9.41
C PRO A 305 11.77 -10.79 8.89
N LEU A 306 11.28 -9.75 9.55
CA LEU A 306 11.55 -8.36 9.18
C LEU A 306 13.04 -8.03 9.23
N LYS A 307 13.74 -8.45 10.31
CA LYS A 307 15.20 -8.22 10.42
C LYS A 307 15.95 -8.90 9.27
N LEU A 308 15.61 -10.16 8.99
CA LEU A 308 16.28 -10.92 7.93
C LEU A 308 16.02 -10.29 6.55
N PHE A 309 14.79 -9.86 6.29
CA PHE A 309 14.43 -9.19 5.05
C PHE A 309 15.12 -7.83 4.92
N ARG A 310 15.14 -7.03 5.99
CA ARG A 310 15.85 -5.73 6.02
C ARG A 310 17.34 -5.89 5.70
N ASP A 311 18.00 -6.80 6.40
CA ASP A 311 19.43 -7.02 6.24
C ASP A 311 19.74 -7.53 4.79
N TRP A 312 18.87 -8.37 4.23
CA TRP A 312 18.99 -8.84 2.87
C TRP A 312 18.73 -7.72 1.83
N ILE A 313 17.62 -6.97 1.94
CA ILE A 313 17.28 -5.96 0.93
C ILE A 313 18.33 -4.85 0.88
N VAL A 314 18.88 -4.46 2.03
CA VAL A 314 19.99 -3.49 2.06
C VAL A 314 21.22 -4.06 1.32
N SER A 315 21.54 -5.35 1.50
CA SER A 315 22.65 -5.98 0.78
C SER A 315 22.44 -6.12 -0.73
N GLU A 316 21.18 -6.11 -1.21
CA GLU A 316 20.84 -6.16 -2.64
C GLU A 316 20.91 -4.78 -3.33
N MET A 317 21.06 -3.71 -2.54
CA MET A 317 21.14 -2.32 -3.03
C MET A 317 22.59 -1.83 -3.22
N GLY A 318 23.55 -2.46 -2.57
CA GLY A 318 24.99 -2.18 -2.70
C GLY A 318 25.61 -3.04 -3.76
#